data_e115963c3321a858b50e8e508291b6f9
#
_entry.id   e115963c3321a858b50e8e508291b6f9
#
_cell.length_a   1.000
_cell.length_b   1.000
_cell.length_c   1.000
_cell.angle_alpha   90.00
_cell.angle_beta   90.00
_cell.angle_gamma   90.00
#
_symmetry.space_group_name_H-M   'P 1'
#
loop_
_entity.id
_entity.type
_entity.pdbx_description
1 polymer ?
#
loop_
_entity_poly.entity_id
_entity_poly.type
_entity_poly.pdbx_seq_one_letter_code
_entity_poly.pdbx_strand_id
1 'polypeptide(L)'
;MVIKQARVSSTLEKYFGKEFRSKWKLEKYYDPNLPAIFLGLYKNEDFDAFLSHKSFRLFVLGGSDMTPNNFLRLQEVINDGRTFTCMHPGEISNTLSQNNIPHKHVYIQLKDYSKYKPVPLGDKIYVYFGASRQDLSYYKWEEIVEPLISQYGKDRVIFTKNQTSDYLINSIYPQAFVYIKPAVTGGTTTMWELGHMGIRTLGKGDLLPPNFTQYFNVDHLISLITEEEKYISKTRVDVATEVKELFETSKNWLDLDFWK
;
A
#
# COMPACT_ATOMS: atom_id res chain seq x y z
N MET A 1 15.64 -21.07 -7.67
CA MET A 1 14.84 -21.60 -6.51
C MET A 1 13.73 -20.62 -6.22
N VAL A 2 12.51 -21.08 -5.92
CA VAL A 2 11.33 -20.23 -5.73
C VAL A 2 10.86 -20.29 -4.27
N ILE A 3 10.48 -19.16 -3.69
CA ILE A 3 9.91 -19.08 -2.34
C ILE A 3 8.49 -19.65 -2.38
N LYS A 4 8.14 -20.55 -1.44
CA LYS A 4 6.86 -21.25 -1.42
C LYS A 4 6.02 -21.02 -0.17
N GLN A 5 6.54 -20.33 0.84
CA GLN A 5 5.83 -20.11 2.10
C GLN A 5 5.92 -18.65 2.56
N ALA A 6 4.90 -18.20 3.28
CA ALA A 6 4.86 -16.87 3.85
C ALA A 6 4.28 -16.85 5.27
N ARG A 7 4.96 -16.14 6.17
CA ARG A 7 4.40 -15.67 7.43
C ARG A 7 3.85 -14.27 7.23
N VAL A 8 2.57 -14.11 7.42
CA VAL A 8 1.94 -12.81 7.47
C VAL A 8 1.69 -12.46 8.93
N SER A 9 2.12 -11.29 9.37
CA SER A 9 1.86 -10.85 10.75
C SER A 9 0.37 -10.92 11.10
N SER A 10 0.04 -11.32 12.31
CA SER A 10 -1.35 -11.40 12.77
C SER A 10 -2.10 -10.07 12.65
N THR A 11 -1.39 -8.95 12.68
CA THR A 11 -1.95 -7.61 12.42
C THR A 11 -2.47 -7.46 10.99
N LEU A 12 -1.78 -8.03 10.01
CA LEU A 12 -2.12 -7.95 8.58
C LEU A 12 -2.93 -9.16 8.09
N GLU A 13 -2.86 -10.29 8.80
CA GLU A 13 -3.46 -11.56 8.39
C GLU A 13 -4.95 -11.42 8.03
N LYS A 14 -5.70 -10.70 8.86
CA LYS A 14 -7.14 -10.48 8.66
C LYS A 14 -7.47 -9.62 7.43
N TYR A 15 -6.52 -8.80 6.95
CA TYR A 15 -6.73 -7.92 5.80
C TYR A 15 -6.20 -8.50 4.50
N PHE A 16 -5.05 -9.19 4.55
CA PHE A 16 -4.33 -9.58 3.35
C PHE A 16 -3.92 -11.05 3.34
N GLY A 17 -3.76 -11.70 4.50
CA GLY A 17 -3.05 -12.97 4.59
C GLY A 17 -3.54 -14.05 3.63
N LYS A 18 -4.85 -14.28 3.58
CA LYS A 18 -5.45 -15.29 2.69
C LYS A 18 -5.30 -14.89 1.22
N GLU A 19 -5.63 -13.65 0.86
CA GLU A 19 -5.56 -13.17 -0.53
C GLU A 19 -4.11 -13.16 -1.03
N PHE A 20 -3.17 -12.70 -0.21
CA PHE A 20 -1.74 -12.67 -0.52
C PHE A 20 -1.20 -14.07 -0.84
N ARG A 21 -1.43 -15.03 0.05
CA ARG A 21 -0.98 -16.39 -0.17
C ARG A 21 -1.65 -17.05 -1.38
N SER A 22 -2.93 -16.83 -1.57
CA SER A 22 -3.67 -17.34 -2.74
C SER A 22 -3.14 -16.75 -4.05
N LYS A 23 -2.95 -15.43 -4.10
CA LYS A 23 -2.43 -14.72 -5.29
C LYS A 23 -1.08 -15.28 -5.73
N TRP A 24 -0.19 -15.51 -4.78
CA TRP A 24 1.18 -15.93 -5.05
C TRP A 24 1.42 -17.43 -4.92
N LYS A 25 0.36 -18.22 -4.69
CA LYS A 25 0.42 -19.68 -4.47
C LYS A 25 1.39 -20.06 -3.37
N LEU A 26 1.37 -19.31 -2.26
CA LEU A 26 2.21 -19.52 -1.09
C LEU A 26 1.47 -20.33 -0.03
N GLU A 27 2.17 -21.24 0.59
CA GLU A 27 1.70 -21.92 1.80
C GLU A 27 1.86 -21.01 3.03
N LYS A 28 1.11 -21.31 4.08
CA LYS A 28 1.35 -20.68 5.37
C LYS A 28 2.69 -21.15 5.90
N TYR A 29 3.48 -20.25 6.51
CA TYR A 29 4.80 -20.58 7.06
C TYR A 29 4.78 -21.80 7.96
N TYR A 30 5.66 -22.77 7.70
CA TYR A 30 5.70 -24.07 8.40
C TYR A 30 7.12 -24.60 8.64
N ASP A 31 8.11 -24.26 7.82
CA ASP A 31 9.47 -24.79 7.91
C ASP A 31 10.51 -23.67 7.93
N PRO A 32 11.25 -23.51 9.05
CA PRO A 32 12.30 -22.50 9.16
C PRO A 32 13.54 -22.76 8.31
N ASN A 33 13.69 -23.94 7.72
CA ASN A 33 14.83 -24.32 6.88
C ASN A 33 14.59 -24.09 5.38
N LEU A 34 13.38 -23.70 4.98
CA LEU A 34 13.04 -23.37 3.61
C LEU A 34 12.91 -21.85 3.42
N PRO A 35 13.23 -21.31 2.24
CA PRO A 35 13.04 -19.88 1.96
C PRO A 35 11.62 -19.39 2.29
N ALA A 36 11.52 -18.25 2.96
CA ALA A 36 10.24 -17.71 3.42
C ALA A 36 10.12 -16.21 3.24
N ILE A 37 8.87 -15.75 3.07
CA ILE A 37 8.46 -14.35 3.13
C ILE A 37 7.94 -14.06 4.53
N PHE A 38 8.29 -12.89 5.05
CA PHE A 38 7.74 -12.32 6.27
C PHE A 38 7.06 -11.00 5.90
N LEU A 39 5.73 -10.98 5.88
CA LEU A 39 4.95 -9.78 5.57
C LEU A 39 4.53 -9.09 6.87
N GLY A 40 5.23 -8.00 7.18
CA GLY A 40 5.07 -7.22 8.40
C GLY A 40 5.67 -7.88 9.65
N LEU A 41 6.30 -7.09 10.51
CA LEU A 41 6.88 -7.50 11.79
C LEU A 41 6.33 -6.59 12.89
N TYR A 42 5.08 -6.82 13.32
CA TYR A 42 4.37 -5.93 14.25
C TYR A 42 4.47 -6.37 15.71
N LYS A 43 4.63 -7.68 15.95
CA LYS A 43 4.64 -8.26 17.28
C LYS A 43 5.93 -9.00 17.56
N ASN A 44 6.24 -9.25 18.84
CA ASN A 44 7.42 -10.01 19.22
C ASN A 44 7.46 -11.40 18.60
N GLU A 45 6.34 -12.10 18.55
CA GLU A 45 6.21 -13.42 17.91
C GLU A 45 6.53 -13.42 16.41
N ASP A 46 6.33 -12.29 15.72
CA ASP A 46 6.72 -12.13 14.31
C ASP A 46 8.24 -12.04 14.20
N PHE A 47 8.87 -11.24 15.08
CA PHE A 47 10.32 -11.14 15.16
C PHE A 47 10.99 -12.44 15.60
N ASP A 48 10.46 -13.12 16.60
CA ASP A 48 11.02 -14.39 17.09
C ASP A 48 11.05 -15.44 15.96
N ALA A 49 9.97 -15.53 15.19
CA ALA A 49 9.92 -16.40 14.02
C ALA A 49 10.90 -15.94 12.91
N PHE A 50 11.03 -14.63 12.68
CA PHE A 50 11.94 -14.07 11.70
C PHE A 50 13.40 -14.29 12.09
N LEU A 51 13.79 -14.03 13.33
CA LEU A 51 15.15 -14.20 13.83
C LEU A 51 15.57 -15.67 13.91
N SER A 52 14.66 -16.56 14.30
CA SER A 52 14.93 -18.01 14.39
C SER A 52 14.94 -18.73 13.03
N HIS A 53 14.53 -18.05 11.95
CA HIS A 53 14.52 -18.63 10.61
C HIS A 53 15.94 -18.90 10.10
N LYS A 54 16.18 -20.08 9.55
CA LYS A 54 17.53 -20.59 9.23
C LYS A 54 17.90 -20.49 7.75
N SER A 55 16.94 -20.24 6.87
CA SER A 55 17.13 -20.13 5.43
C SER A 55 17.03 -18.69 4.94
N PHE A 56 16.92 -18.50 3.62
CA PHE A 56 16.63 -17.21 3.02
C PHE A 56 15.31 -16.63 3.56
N ARG A 57 15.35 -15.40 4.00
CA ARG A 57 14.16 -14.66 4.49
C ARG A 57 14.01 -13.33 3.79
N LEU A 58 12.85 -13.14 3.22
CA LEU A 58 12.46 -11.90 2.59
C LEU A 58 11.49 -11.16 3.50
N PHE A 59 11.92 -10.02 4.01
CA PHE A 59 11.06 -9.14 4.78
C PHE A 59 10.35 -8.14 3.85
N VAL A 60 9.03 -8.24 3.79
CA VAL A 60 8.16 -7.29 3.10
C VAL A 60 7.55 -6.36 4.15
N LEU A 61 7.92 -5.09 4.10
CA LEU A 61 7.43 -4.10 5.06
C LEU A 61 5.92 -3.89 4.92
N GLY A 62 5.24 -3.90 6.06
CA GLY A 62 3.80 -3.64 6.14
C GLY A 62 3.44 -2.15 6.34
N GLY A 63 4.44 -1.29 6.53
CA GLY A 63 4.27 0.15 6.73
C GLY A 63 4.63 0.60 8.16
N SER A 64 3.68 0.64 9.06
CA SER A 64 3.88 1.11 10.45
C SER A 64 4.55 0.08 11.39
N ASP A 65 5.04 -1.02 10.87
CA ASP A 65 5.85 -2.01 11.59
C ASP A 65 7.31 -1.56 11.80
N MET A 66 7.75 -0.51 11.10
CA MET A 66 9.10 0.03 11.26
C MET A 66 9.14 1.07 12.38
N THR A 67 9.52 0.61 13.56
CA THR A 67 9.80 1.45 14.75
C THR A 67 11.31 1.46 15.02
N PRO A 68 11.84 2.44 15.79
CA PRO A 68 13.27 2.45 16.16
C PRO A 68 13.77 1.11 16.74
N ASN A 69 13.00 0.48 17.62
CA ASN A 69 13.36 -0.83 18.18
C ASN A 69 13.41 -1.93 17.12
N ASN A 70 12.54 -1.87 16.11
CA ASN A 70 12.54 -2.84 15.02
C ASN A 70 13.74 -2.64 14.10
N PHE A 71 14.18 -1.40 13.90
CA PHE A 71 15.42 -1.13 13.15
C PHE A 71 16.64 -1.78 13.80
N LEU A 72 16.79 -1.65 15.13
CA LEU A 72 17.90 -2.29 15.85
C LEU A 72 17.88 -3.82 15.67
N ARG A 73 16.71 -4.44 15.82
CA ARG A 73 16.57 -5.90 15.65
C ARG A 73 16.84 -6.36 14.21
N LEU A 74 16.50 -5.54 13.21
CA LEU A 74 16.84 -5.85 11.81
C LEU A 74 18.34 -5.71 11.55
N GLN A 75 19.00 -4.72 12.12
CA GLN A 75 20.44 -4.53 11.96
C GLN A 75 21.26 -5.73 12.44
N GLU A 76 20.78 -6.47 13.45
CA GLU A 76 21.44 -7.70 13.94
C GLU A 76 21.53 -8.79 12.87
N VAL A 77 20.62 -8.82 11.90
CA VAL A 77 20.50 -9.91 10.92
C VAL A 77 20.64 -9.50 9.47
N ILE A 78 20.65 -8.19 9.18
CA ILE A 78 20.62 -7.68 7.81
C ILE A 78 21.85 -8.07 6.99
N ASN A 79 22.97 -8.30 7.65
CA ASN A 79 24.25 -8.62 7.04
C ASN A 79 24.58 -10.13 7.06
N ASP A 80 23.62 -10.97 7.38
CA ASP A 80 23.83 -12.43 7.47
C ASP A 80 23.83 -13.14 6.09
N GLY A 81 23.67 -12.41 5.00
CA GLY A 81 23.63 -12.91 3.62
C GLY A 81 22.36 -13.67 3.25
N ARG A 82 21.43 -13.84 4.19
CA ARG A 82 20.16 -14.56 4.01
C ARG A 82 18.94 -13.66 4.14
N THR A 83 19.13 -12.44 4.66
CA THR A 83 18.06 -11.49 4.93
C THR A 83 17.99 -10.43 3.84
N PHE A 84 16.84 -10.30 3.23
CA PHE A 84 16.56 -9.26 2.25
C PHE A 84 15.31 -8.48 2.68
N THR A 85 15.36 -7.19 2.45
CA THR A 85 14.26 -6.29 2.79
C THR A 85 13.70 -5.67 1.53
N CYS A 86 12.39 -5.69 1.37
CA CYS A 86 11.74 -5.00 0.27
C CYS A 86 10.50 -4.23 0.73
N MET A 87 10.13 -3.26 -0.07
CA MET A 87 8.97 -2.41 0.16
C MET A 87 8.50 -1.77 -1.13
N HIS A 88 7.26 -1.28 -1.12
CA HIS A 88 6.83 -0.31 -2.13
C HIS A 88 7.62 1.00 -1.98
N PRO A 89 7.97 1.68 -3.08
CA PRO A 89 8.59 3.00 -3.00
C PRO A 89 7.74 3.97 -2.17
N GLY A 90 8.37 4.76 -1.31
CA GLY A 90 7.69 5.72 -0.47
C GLY A 90 8.58 6.24 0.68
N GLU A 91 8.01 7.03 1.57
CA GLU A 91 8.72 7.70 2.67
C GLU A 91 9.50 6.73 3.58
N ILE A 92 9.00 5.51 3.79
CA ILE A 92 9.68 4.50 4.61
C ILE A 92 11.06 4.14 4.00
N SER A 93 11.20 4.22 2.68
CA SER A 93 12.47 4.02 2.00
C SER A 93 13.58 4.96 2.51
N ASN A 94 13.26 6.24 2.68
CA ASN A 94 14.19 7.21 3.22
C ASN A 94 14.57 6.84 4.65
N THR A 95 13.61 6.42 5.46
CA THR A 95 13.84 5.98 6.84
C THR A 95 14.75 4.75 6.90
N LEU A 96 14.57 3.77 6.02
CA LEU A 96 15.44 2.59 5.93
C LEU A 96 16.87 2.99 5.54
N SER A 97 17.02 3.88 4.54
CA SER A 97 18.33 4.39 4.10
C SER A 97 19.05 5.12 5.23
N GLN A 98 18.36 5.99 5.97
CA GLN A 98 18.92 6.72 7.12
C GLN A 98 19.37 5.79 8.25
N ASN A 99 18.76 4.61 8.38
CA ASN A 99 19.14 3.60 9.36
C ASN A 99 20.09 2.53 8.79
N ASN A 100 20.69 2.75 7.62
CA ASN A 100 21.60 1.82 6.95
C ASN A 100 21.00 0.41 6.75
N ILE A 101 19.70 0.31 6.48
CA ILE A 101 19.03 -0.94 6.17
C ILE A 101 18.93 -1.09 4.65
N PRO A 102 19.73 -1.98 4.03
CA PRO A 102 19.64 -2.25 2.60
C PRO A 102 18.24 -2.75 2.24
N HIS A 103 17.66 -2.20 1.19
CA HIS A 103 16.33 -2.59 0.74
C HIS A 103 16.19 -2.43 -0.78
N LYS A 104 15.27 -3.19 -1.35
CA LYS A 104 14.92 -3.12 -2.77
C LYS A 104 13.48 -2.63 -2.91
N HIS A 105 13.24 -1.73 -3.84
CA HIS A 105 11.89 -1.31 -4.19
C HIS A 105 11.24 -2.36 -5.08
N VAL A 106 10.12 -2.89 -4.62
CA VAL A 106 9.40 -3.96 -5.34
C VAL A 106 7.90 -3.69 -5.24
N TYR A 107 7.22 -3.71 -6.38
CA TYR A 107 5.77 -3.57 -6.43
C TYR A 107 5.09 -4.93 -6.27
N ILE A 108 4.77 -5.29 -5.02
CA ILE A 108 4.15 -6.58 -4.70
C ILE A 108 2.64 -6.41 -4.55
N GLN A 109 1.88 -7.20 -5.28
CA GLN A 109 0.44 -7.26 -5.11
C GLN A 109 0.10 -7.97 -3.79
N LEU A 110 -0.41 -7.23 -2.80
CA LEU A 110 -0.83 -7.79 -1.51
C LEU A 110 -2.16 -8.55 -1.59
N LYS A 111 -2.91 -8.35 -2.65
CA LYS A 111 -4.18 -9.04 -2.94
C LYS A 111 -4.38 -9.20 -4.46
N ASP A 112 -5.43 -9.88 -4.85
CA ASP A 112 -5.78 -9.99 -6.26
C ASP A 112 -6.45 -8.71 -6.76
N TYR A 113 -5.73 -7.95 -7.59
CA TYR A 113 -6.26 -6.73 -8.21
C TYR A 113 -7.05 -6.98 -9.51
N SER A 114 -7.19 -8.21 -9.98
CA SER A 114 -7.93 -8.52 -11.22
C SER A 114 -9.43 -8.17 -11.15
N LYS A 115 -9.98 -8.06 -9.95
CA LYS A 115 -11.36 -7.64 -9.71
C LYS A 115 -11.57 -6.12 -9.82
N TYR A 116 -10.51 -5.34 -9.72
CA TYR A 116 -10.56 -3.89 -9.87
C TYR A 116 -10.34 -3.53 -11.34
N LYS A 117 -11.39 -3.15 -12.02
CA LYS A 117 -11.36 -2.85 -13.45
C LYS A 117 -11.70 -1.40 -13.70
N PRO A 118 -11.17 -0.78 -14.76
CA PRO A 118 -11.56 0.57 -15.15
C PRO A 118 -13.07 0.69 -15.31
N VAL A 119 -13.62 1.73 -14.70
CA VAL A 119 -15.05 2.08 -14.77
C VAL A 119 -15.18 3.55 -15.14
N PRO A 120 -16.35 3.99 -15.68
CA PRO A 120 -16.62 5.42 -15.78
C PRO A 120 -16.51 6.08 -14.40
N LEU A 121 -15.73 7.16 -14.31
CA LEU A 121 -15.50 7.85 -13.05
C LEU A 121 -16.78 8.54 -12.57
N GLY A 122 -17.05 8.42 -11.27
CA GLY A 122 -18.14 9.14 -10.63
C GLY A 122 -17.89 10.63 -10.51
N ASP A 123 -18.64 11.33 -9.65
CA ASP A 123 -18.52 12.77 -9.40
C ASP A 123 -18.08 13.11 -7.98
N LYS A 124 -17.67 12.09 -7.17
CA LYS A 124 -17.30 12.27 -5.76
C LYS A 124 -15.79 12.33 -5.56
N ILE A 125 -15.38 13.08 -4.57
CA ILE A 125 -14.03 13.08 -4.01
C ILE A 125 -14.00 12.05 -2.89
N TYR A 126 -13.21 10.98 -3.05
CA TYR A 126 -13.08 9.96 -2.02
C TYR A 126 -11.87 10.27 -1.14
N VAL A 127 -12.10 10.40 0.17
CA VAL A 127 -11.03 10.65 1.15
C VAL A 127 -10.79 9.40 1.99
N TYR A 128 -9.53 9.01 2.15
CA TYR A 128 -9.17 7.83 2.92
C TYR A 128 -9.30 8.03 4.42
N PHE A 129 -10.01 7.10 5.05
CA PHE A 129 -10.05 6.91 6.50
C PHE A 129 -9.74 5.45 6.83
N GLY A 130 -8.65 5.21 7.55
CA GLY A 130 -8.25 3.85 7.93
C GLY A 130 -9.11 3.28 9.04
N ALA A 131 -9.29 1.97 8.99
CA ALA A 131 -10.10 1.22 9.95
C ALA A 131 -9.55 1.24 11.39
N SER A 132 -8.24 1.34 11.55
CA SER A 132 -7.54 1.17 12.82
C SER A 132 -7.36 2.44 13.63
N ARG A 133 -7.57 3.62 13.06
CA ARG A 133 -7.37 4.90 13.73
C ARG A 133 -8.68 5.66 13.84
N GLN A 134 -8.91 6.26 15.02
CA GLN A 134 -10.06 7.12 15.28
C GLN A 134 -9.70 8.60 15.32
N ASP A 135 -8.40 8.89 15.34
CA ASP A 135 -7.89 10.26 15.44
C ASP A 135 -8.06 10.99 14.11
N LEU A 136 -8.94 11.97 14.09
CA LEU A 136 -9.21 12.82 12.92
C LEU A 136 -7.99 13.66 12.54
N SER A 137 -7.15 14.05 13.51
CA SER A 137 -5.93 14.83 13.25
C SER A 137 -4.94 14.06 12.39
N TYR A 138 -4.84 12.74 12.55
CA TYR A 138 -4.01 11.89 11.68
C TYR A 138 -4.42 11.96 10.22
N TYR A 139 -5.71 12.10 9.93
CA TYR A 139 -6.25 12.22 8.58
C TYR A 139 -6.35 13.68 8.12
N LYS A 140 -5.75 14.61 8.87
CA LYS A 140 -5.75 16.02 8.52
C LYS A 140 -7.16 16.59 8.30
N TRP A 141 -8.08 16.27 9.20
CA TRP A 141 -9.50 16.63 9.07
C TRP A 141 -9.68 18.13 8.89
N GLU A 142 -9.21 18.95 9.83
CA GLU A 142 -9.32 20.40 9.80
C GLU A 142 -8.49 21.03 8.67
N GLU A 143 -7.32 20.45 8.36
CA GLU A 143 -6.39 20.98 7.37
C GLU A 143 -6.82 20.66 5.93
N ILE A 144 -7.48 19.52 5.69
CA ILE A 144 -7.77 19.02 4.34
C ILE A 144 -9.26 18.75 4.13
N VAL A 145 -9.92 18.02 5.03
CA VAL A 145 -11.28 17.51 4.75
C VAL A 145 -12.33 18.61 4.89
N GLU A 146 -12.26 19.43 5.93
CA GLU A 146 -13.18 20.56 6.11
C GLU A 146 -13.09 21.59 4.99
N PRO A 147 -11.90 22.02 4.53
CA PRO A 147 -11.77 22.87 3.35
C PRO A 147 -12.36 22.24 2.09
N LEU A 148 -12.17 20.93 1.86
CA LEU A 148 -12.79 20.26 0.72
C LEU A 148 -14.32 20.26 0.81
N ILE A 149 -14.89 19.97 1.99
CA ILE A 149 -16.34 20.04 2.22
C ILE A 149 -16.86 21.46 2.00
N SER A 150 -16.14 22.47 2.46
CA SER A 150 -16.50 23.87 2.27
C SER A 150 -16.50 24.26 0.78
N GLN A 151 -15.51 23.80 0.02
CA GLN A 151 -15.34 24.13 -1.40
C GLN A 151 -16.31 23.37 -2.30
N TYR A 152 -16.48 22.08 -2.09
CA TYR A 152 -17.22 21.18 -3.01
C TYR A 152 -18.61 20.77 -2.51
N GLY A 153 -18.90 21.03 -1.25
CA GLY A 153 -20.14 20.57 -0.60
C GLY A 153 -20.01 19.16 0.00
N LYS A 154 -20.75 18.94 1.08
CA LYS A 154 -20.72 17.67 1.85
C LYS A 154 -21.12 16.46 0.99
N ASP A 155 -22.02 16.66 0.04
CA ASP A 155 -22.52 15.55 -0.81
C ASP A 155 -21.50 15.11 -1.86
N ARG A 156 -20.48 15.93 -2.15
CA ARG A 156 -19.41 15.58 -3.09
C ARG A 156 -18.18 14.94 -2.43
N VAL A 157 -18.04 15.03 -1.10
CA VAL A 157 -16.90 14.49 -0.36
C VAL A 157 -17.35 13.25 0.39
N ILE A 158 -16.89 12.08 -0.03
CA ILE A 158 -17.21 10.82 0.61
C ILE A 158 -15.99 10.25 1.33
N PHE A 159 -16.24 9.63 2.46
CA PHE A 159 -15.26 8.89 3.23
C PHE A 159 -15.90 7.68 3.88
N THR A 160 -15.13 6.64 4.09
CA THR A 160 -15.64 5.39 4.66
C THR A 160 -14.71 4.88 5.76
N LYS A 161 -15.29 4.15 6.72
CA LYS A 161 -14.57 3.53 7.82
C LYS A 161 -15.07 2.11 8.00
N ASN A 162 -14.15 1.17 8.20
CA ASN A 162 -14.46 -0.25 8.50
C ASN A 162 -15.39 -0.93 7.47
N GLN A 163 -15.21 -0.65 6.18
CA GLN A 163 -16.01 -1.27 5.12
C GLN A 163 -15.33 -2.53 4.56
N THR A 164 -16.16 -3.44 4.05
CA THR A 164 -15.66 -4.61 3.32
C THR A 164 -15.14 -4.23 1.94
N SER A 165 -14.19 -4.99 1.40
CA SER A 165 -13.68 -4.75 0.05
C SER A 165 -14.78 -4.81 -1.00
N ASP A 166 -15.73 -5.75 -0.88
CA ASP A 166 -16.82 -5.90 -1.83
C ASP A 166 -17.77 -4.68 -1.83
N TYR A 167 -18.06 -4.13 -0.65
CA TYR A 167 -18.86 -2.91 -0.55
C TYR A 167 -18.11 -1.71 -1.15
N LEU A 168 -16.82 -1.58 -0.89
CA LEU A 168 -16.00 -0.51 -1.47
C LEU A 168 -15.98 -0.58 -2.99
N ILE A 169 -15.71 -1.75 -3.57
CA ILE A 169 -15.60 -1.95 -5.03
C ILE A 169 -16.93 -1.68 -5.73
N ASN A 170 -18.03 -2.17 -5.16
CA ASN A 170 -19.33 -2.15 -5.84
C ASN A 170 -20.14 -0.89 -5.57
N SER A 171 -19.89 -0.19 -4.46
CA SER A 171 -20.75 0.90 -4.00
C SER A 171 -20.05 2.23 -3.80
N ILE A 172 -18.77 2.24 -3.44
CA ILE A 172 -18.05 3.49 -3.09
C ILE A 172 -17.09 3.93 -4.20
N TYR A 173 -16.18 3.04 -4.61
CA TYR A 173 -15.16 3.40 -5.58
C TYR A 173 -15.71 3.87 -6.94
N PRO A 174 -16.80 3.27 -7.49
CA PRO A 174 -17.40 3.76 -8.73
C PRO A 174 -17.98 5.18 -8.65
N GLN A 175 -18.24 5.68 -7.44
CA GLN A 175 -18.71 7.06 -7.27
C GLN A 175 -17.56 8.08 -7.33
N ALA A 176 -16.32 7.64 -7.17
CA ALA A 176 -15.16 8.54 -7.09
C ALA A 176 -14.60 8.89 -8.47
N PHE A 177 -14.18 10.15 -8.66
CA PHE A 177 -13.32 10.53 -9.78
C PHE A 177 -11.88 10.77 -9.34
N VAL A 178 -11.66 11.02 -8.06
CA VAL A 178 -10.34 11.24 -7.46
C VAL A 178 -10.30 10.69 -6.05
N TYR A 179 -9.13 10.22 -5.65
CA TYR A 179 -8.85 9.73 -4.31
C TYR A 179 -7.87 10.64 -3.58
N ILE A 180 -8.23 11.08 -2.39
CA ILE A 180 -7.38 11.90 -1.53
C ILE A 180 -6.78 11.04 -0.41
N LYS A 181 -5.45 11.05 -0.32
CA LYS A 181 -4.68 10.39 0.73
C LYS A 181 -4.04 11.44 1.62
N PRO A 182 -4.73 11.91 2.69
CA PRO A 182 -4.25 13.06 3.48
C PRO A 182 -3.05 12.72 4.38
N ALA A 183 -2.97 11.50 4.87
CA ALA A 183 -1.84 11.03 5.69
C ALA A 183 -0.72 10.46 4.82
N VAL A 184 0.53 10.67 5.23
CA VAL A 184 1.70 10.16 4.53
C VAL A 184 1.73 8.62 4.55
N THR A 185 1.46 8.02 5.70
CA THR A 185 1.38 6.56 5.87
C THR A 185 -0.05 6.04 5.82
N GLY A 186 -0.23 4.78 5.43
CA GLY A 186 -1.56 4.15 5.28
C GLY A 186 -2.23 4.48 3.94
N GLY A 187 -3.30 3.76 3.61
CA GLY A 187 -4.08 3.96 2.38
C GLY A 187 -3.41 3.53 1.08
N THR A 188 -2.20 2.99 1.13
CA THR A 188 -1.45 2.60 -0.07
C THR A 188 -2.15 1.47 -0.83
N THR A 189 -2.74 0.51 -0.14
CA THR A 189 -3.51 -0.57 -0.81
C THR A 189 -4.72 0.00 -1.54
N THR A 190 -5.43 0.96 -0.94
CA THR A 190 -6.56 1.66 -1.56
C THR A 190 -6.12 2.45 -2.79
N MET A 191 -4.95 3.07 -2.76
CA MET A 191 -4.37 3.74 -3.91
C MET A 191 -4.17 2.78 -5.10
N TRP A 192 -3.67 1.56 -4.85
CA TRP A 192 -3.53 0.54 -5.89
C TRP A 192 -4.87 0.03 -6.40
N GLU A 193 -5.84 -0.20 -5.52
CA GLU A 193 -7.19 -0.59 -5.88
C GLU A 193 -7.83 0.41 -6.84
N LEU A 194 -7.81 1.67 -6.44
CA LEU A 194 -8.39 2.77 -7.22
C LEU A 194 -7.62 3.05 -8.51
N GLY A 195 -6.28 2.92 -8.47
CA GLY A 195 -5.45 3.03 -9.67
C GLY A 195 -5.82 1.99 -10.73
N HIS A 196 -6.06 0.72 -10.36
CA HIS A 196 -6.57 -0.30 -11.28
C HIS A 196 -7.97 0.02 -11.83
N MET A 197 -8.75 0.83 -11.12
CA MET A 197 -10.05 1.33 -11.59
C MET A 197 -9.96 2.60 -12.44
N GLY A 198 -8.76 3.14 -12.65
CA GLY A 198 -8.52 4.36 -13.43
C GLY A 198 -8.62 5.65 -12.62
N ILE A 199 -8.64 5.57 -11.28
CA ILE A 199 -8.77 6.71 -10.38
C ILE A 199 -7.40 7.18 -9.91
N ARG A 200 -7.09 8.46 -10.10
CA ARG A 200 -5.87 9.06 -9.59
C ARG A 200 -5.94 9.29 -8.09
N THR A 201 -4.76 9.23 -7.48
CA THR A 201 -4.56 9.55 -6.06
C THR A 201 -3.85 10.88 -5.93
N LEU A 202 -4.37 11.77 -5.11
CA LEU A 202 -3.71 12.99 -4.67
C LEU A 202 -3.31 12.84 -3.20
N GLY A 203 -2.04 13.04 -2.88
CA GLY A 203 -1.58 12.79 -1.52
C GLY A 203 -0.26 13.46 -1.18
N LYS A 204 0.24 13.19 0.03
CA LYS A 204 1.56 13.62 0.50
C LYS A 204 2.52 12.43 0.48
N GLY A 205 3.77 12.66 0.13
CA GLY A 205 4.86 11.67 0.15
C GLY A 205 5.71 11.71 -1.12
N ASP A 206 6.91 11.17 -1.01
CA ASP A 206 7.90 11.08 -2.08
C ASP A 206 7.87 9.68 -2.73
N LEU A 207 8.41 9.53 -3.93
CA LEU A 207 8.58 8.26 -4.65
C LEU A 207 7.25 7.52 -4.92
N LEU A 208 6.49 8.01 -5.86
CA LEU A 208 5.09 7.65 -5.99
C LEU A 208 4.78 6.96 -7.31
N PRO A 209 3.77 6.05 -7.33
CA PRO A 209 3.36 5.36 -8.54
C PRO A 209 2.76 6.32 -9.58
N PRO A 210 2.65 5.87 -10.85
CA PRO A 210 2.15 6.72 -11.95
C PRO A 210 0.76 7.33 -11.71
N ASN A 211 -0.10 6.66 -10.96
CA ASN A 211 -1.44 7.15 -10.62
C ASN A 211 -1.46 8.10 -9.41
N PHE A 212 -0.31 8.56 -8.94
CA PHE A 212 -0.21 9.45 -7.78
C PHE A 212 0.32 10.83 -8.19
N THR A 213 -0.29 11.87 -7.64
CA THR A 213 0.18 13.24 -7.76
C THR A 213 0.32 13.85 -6.37
N GLN A 214 1.48 14.43 -6.09
CA GLN A 214 1.74 15.08 -4.82
C GLN A 214 1.09 16.45 -4.76
N TYR A 215 0.48 16.79 -3.62
CA TYR A 215 0.08 18.15 -3.31
C TYR A 215 0.88 18.72 -2.13
N PHE A 216 1.06 20.02 -2.08
CA PHE A 216 1.87 20.72 -1.07
C PHE A 216 1.01 21.37 0.03
N ASN A 217 -0.12 21.94 -0.36
CA ASN A 217 -1.10 22.61 0.51
C ASN A 217 -2.52 22.39 -0.02
N VAL A 218 -3.52 22.93 0.66
CA VAL A 218 -4.93 22.75 0.31
C VAL A 218 -5.27 23.45 -1.00
N ASP A 219 -4.72 24.62 -1.29
CA ASP A 219 -5.00 25.36 -2.54
C ASP A 219 -4.47 24.58 -3.75
N HIS A 220 -3.26 24.02 -3.65
CA HIS A 220 -2.71 23.15 -4.68
C HIS A 220 -3.53 21.87 -4.83
N LEU A 221 -4.03 21.29 -3.72
CA LEU A 221 -4.93 20.15 -3.78
C LEU A 221 -6.22 20.47 -4.52
N ILE A 222 -6.86 21.62 -4.24
CA ILE A 222 -8.06 22.08 -4.93
C ILE A 222 -7.80 22.27 -6.43
N SER A 223 -6.67 22.86 -6.80
CA SER A 223 -6.26 23.00 -8.21
C SER A 223 -6.17 21.65 -8.91
N LEU A 224 -5.50 20.67 -8.29
CA LEU A 224 -5.37 19.31 -8.84
C LEU A 224 -6.73 18.58 -8.94
N ILE A 225 -7.61 18.75 -7.96
CA ILE A 225 -8.97 18.19 -8.02
C ILE A 225 -9.74 18.80 -9.22
N THR A 226 -9.64 20.11 -9.41
CA THR A 226 -10.26 20.80 -10.56
C THR A 226 -9.73 20.26 -11.90
N GLU A 227 -8.44 19.92 -11.98
CA GLU A 227 -7.88 19.29 -13.17
C GLU A 227 -8.44 17.87 -13.40
N GLU A 228 -8.70 17.11 -12.35
CA GLU A 228 -9.26 15.76 -12.46
C GLU A 228 -10.77 15.77 -12.76
N GLU A 229 -11.52 16.84 -12.47
CA GLU A 229 -12.96 16.97 -12.79
C GLU A 229 -13.27 16.78 -14.27
N LYS A 230 -12.35 17.10 -15.19
CA LYS A 230 -12.51 16.91 -16.65
C LYS A 230 -12.64 15.43 -17.07
N TYR A 231 -12.33 14.50 -16.15
CA TYR A 231 -12.44 13.07 -16.39
C TYR A 231 -13.71 12.44 -15.78
N ILE A 232 -14.57 13.21 -15.11
CA ILE A 232 -15.88 12.74 -14.63
C ILE A 232 -16.64 12.10 -15.79
N SER A 233 -17.26 10.95 -15.54
CA SER A 233 -17.96 10.09 -16.50
C SER A 233 -17.08 9.45 -17.59
N LYS A 234 -15.75 9.62 -17.56
CA LYS A 234 -14.82 8.98 -18.48
C LYS A 234 -14.19 7.75 -17.84
N THR A 235 -13.88 6.76 -18.66
CA THR A 235 -13.11 5.57 -18.22
C THR A 235 -11.63 5.81 -18.52
N ARG A 236 -10.80 5.83 -17.49
CA ARG A 236 -9.36 6.09 -17.60
C ARG A 236 -8.56 4.78 -17.68
N VAL A 237 -8.58 4.15 -18.86
CA VAL A 237 -7.80 2.94 -19.12
C VAL A 237 -6.29 3.20 -19.09
N ASP A 238 -5.86 4.41 -19.46
CA ASP A 238 -4.48 4.87 -19.37
C ASP A 238 -3.90 4.70 -17.97
N VAL A 239 -4.55 5.27 -16.96
CA VAL A 239 -4.12 5.18 -15.54
C VAL A 239 -4.09 3.72 -15.06
N ALA A 240 -5.12 2.95 -15.40
CA ALA A 240 -5.18 1.54 -14.98
C ALA A 240 -4.09 0.68 -15.62
N THR A 241 -3.72 0.97 -16.88
CA THR A 241 -2.63 0.29 -17.59
C THR A 241 -1.29 0.61 -16.97
N GLU A 242 -1.00 1.89 -16.70
CA GLU A 242 0.24 2.33 -16.05
C GLU A 242 0.45 1.62 -14.70
N VAL A 243 -0.60 1.54 -13.88
CA VAL A 243 -0.54 0.84 -12.59
C VAL A 243 -0.31 -0.66 -12.77
N LYS A 244 -0.98 -1.30 -13.73
CA LYS A 244 -0.81 -2.72 -14.01
C LYS A 244 0.61 -3.04 -14.47
N GLU A 245 1.16 -2.25 -15.39
CA GLU A 245 2.51 -2.42 -15.92
C GLU A 245 3.55 -2.29 -14.82
N LEU A 246 3.34 -1.40 -13.86
CA LEU A 246 4.24 -1.23 -12.73
C LEU A 246 4.40 -2.53 -11.91
N PHE A 247 3.31 -3.27 -11.69
CA PHE A 247 3.37 -4.55 -10.98
C PHE A 247 4.04 -5.65 -11.82
N GLU A 248 4.01 -5.56 -13.15
CA GLU A 248 4.71 -6.51 -14.01
C GLU A 248 6.24 -6.39 -13.92
N THR A 249 6.78 -5.22 -13.52
CA THR A 249 8.22 -5.03 -13.31
C THR A 249 8.79 -5.95 -12.24
N SER A 250 7.96 -6.39 -11.32
CA SER A 250 8.34 -7.21 -10.17
C SER A 250 7.75 -8.63 -10.20
N LYS A 251 7.25 -9.11 -11.33
CA LYS A 251 6.55 -10.40 -11.41
C LYS A 251 7.38 -11.62 -10.94
N ASN A 252 8.69 -11.54 -11.04
CA ASN A 252 9.61 -12.63 -10.67
C ASN A 252 10.17 -12.53 -9.23
N TRP A 253 9.59 -11.68 -8.40
CA TRP A 253 10.10 -11.41 -7.04
C TRP A 253 10.12 -12.64 -6.11
N LEU A 254 9.42 -13.71 -6.44
CA LEU A 254 9.48 -14.98 -5.72
C LEU A 254 10.72 -15.82 -6.07
N ASP A 255 11.41 -15.50 -7.15
CA ASP A 255 12.66 -16.20 -7.50
C ASP A 255 13.83 -15.63 -6.69
N LEU A 256 14.60 -16.52 -6.06
CA LEU A 256 15.75 -16.10 -5.26
C LEU A 256 16.80 -15.36 -6.10
N ASP A 257 16.92 -15.65 -7.40
CA ASP A 257 17.88 -14.96 -8.28
C ASP A 257 17.50 -13.50 -8.54
N PHE A 258 16.23 -13.14 -8.34
CA PHE A 258 15.79 -11.73 -8.34
C PHE A 258 16.45 -10.90 -7.24
N TRP A 259 16.89 -11.53 -6.16
CA TRP A 259 17.43 -10.85 -4.98
C TRP A 259 18.95 -10.78 -4.93
N LYS A 260 19.64 -11.62 -5.71
CA LYS A 260 21.10 -11.59 -5.88
C LYS A 260 21.51 -10.45 -6.82
#